data_114783efe2ec09ee3d2b4a659c555eed
#
_entry.id   114783efe2ec09ee3d2b4a659c555eed
#
_cell.length_a   1.000
_cell.length_b   1.000
_cell.length_c   1.000
_cell.angle_alpha   90.00
_cell.angle_beta   90.00
_cell.angle_gamma   90.00
#
_symmetry.space_group_name_H-M   'P 1'
#
loop_
_entity.id
_entity.type
_entity.pdbx_description
1 polymer ?
#
loop_
_entity_poly.entity_id
_entity_poly.type
_entity_poly.pdbx_seq_one_letter_code
_entity_poly.pdbx_strand_id
1 'polypeptide(L)'
;NTDPMNPEQRIRQHFETSAATALKTQAAIGLQVADAARRIAAVYDNGGKVLLCGNGGSASDALHFSAELLCRYEKERQALAAIALPADTATLTAAGNDYDFSQVFARQISGLGKPNDILIVFTTSGQSPNILEATRAATTAGLSVIALTGRDGGPLASLLDTSDLELRVPSDSTARIQEAHAIIIHCICNLIDLHMTGETRL
;
A
#
# COMPACT_ATOMS: atom_id res chain seq x y z
N ASN A 1 5.36 -39.20 13.65
CA ASN A 1 4.81 -38.58 14.87
C ASN A 1 5.49 -37.24 15.10
N THR A 2 4.95 -36.18 14.54
CA THR A 2 5.31 -34.81 14.92
C THR A 2 4.47 -34.48 16.15
N ASP A 3 5.11 -34.46 17.31
CA ASP A 3 4.49 -33.97 18.55
C ASP A 3 3.87 -32.57 18.28
N PRO A 4 2.60 -32.32 18.65
CA PRO A 4 2.00 -31.03 18.40
C PRO A 4 2.81 -29.98 19.15
N MET A 5 3.34 -29.01 18.38
CA MET A 5 4.10 -27.86 18.90
C MET A 5 3.25 -27.15 19.96
N ASN A 6 3.82 -26.92 21.16
CA ASN A 6 3.08 -26.25 22.22
C ASN A 6 2.80 -24.77 21.86
N PRO A 7 1.79 -24.11 22.48
CA PRO A 7 1.42 -22.72 22.16
C PRO A 7 2.56 -21.72 22.27
N GLU A 8 3.44 -21.85 23.27
CA GLU A 8 4.58 -20.94 23.47
C GLU A 8 5.60 -21.05 22.33
N GLN A 9 5.88 -22.27 21.86
CA GLN A 9 6.75 -22.49 20.71
C GLN A 9 6.16 -21.89 19.43
N ARG A 10 4.83 -22.00 19.22
CA ARG A 10 4.14 -21.38 18.09
C ARG A 10 4.24 -19.86 18.13
N ILE A 11 4.00 -19.24 19.27
CA ILE A 11 4.12 -17.79 19.45
C ILE A 11 5.55 -17.36 19.13
N ARG A 12 6.56 -18.00 19.71
CA ARG A 12 7.97 -17.71 19.44
C ARG A 12 8.27 -17.77 17.94
N GLN A 13 7.85 -18.83 17.26
CA GLN A 13 8.06 -19.01 15.83
C GLN A 13 7.42 -17.89 15.00
N HIS A 14 6.23 -17.39 15.39
CA HIS A 14 5.59 -16.26 14.73
C HIS A 14 6.43 -14.99 14.82
N PHE A 15 6.95 -14.64 15.99
CA PHE A 15 7.82 -13.49 16.18
C PHE A 15 9.14 -13.63 15.41
N GLU A 16 9.79 -14.78 15.51
CA GLU A 16 11.06 -15.05 14.81
C GLU A 16 10.88 -14.96 13.28
N THR A 17 9.81 -15.56 12.75
CA THR A 17 9.52 -15.54 11.31
C THR A 17 9.16 -14.11 10.84
N SER A 18 8.43 -13.35 11.66
CA SER A 18 8.11 -11.94 11.36
C SER A 18 9.38 -11.09 11.31
N ALA A 19 10.24 -11.19 12.32
CA ALA A 19 11.51 -10.46 12.37
C ALA A 19 12.42 -10.82 11.18
N ALA A 20 12.55 -12.11 10.86
CA ALA A 20 13.33 -12.55 9.72
C ALA A 20 12.79 -12.02 8.38
N THR A 21 11.45 -12.01 8.21
CA THR A 21 10.81 -11.47 7.01
C THR A 21 11.04 -9.97 6.89
N ALA A 22 10.94 -9.22 7.99
CA ALA A 22 11.21 -7.78 8.01
C ALA A 22 12.63 -7.45 7.55
N LEU A 23 13.64 -8.12 8.09
CA LEU A 23 15.05 -7.92 7.71
C LEU A 23 15.30 -8.33 6.25
N LYS A 24 14.72 -9.45 5.80
CA LYS A 24 14.82 -9.90 4.41
C LYS A 24 14.17 -8.88 3.45
N THR A 25 13.04 -8.30 3.84
CA THR A 25 12.35 -7.26 3.07
C THR A 25 13.21 -6.01 2.96
N GLN A 26 13.78 -5.53 4.06
CA GLN A 26 14.68 -4.37 4.05
C GLN A 26 15.88 -4.60 3.10
N ALA A 27 16.50 -5.77 3.16
CA ALA A 27 17.63 -6.10 2.28
C ALA A 27 17.22 -6.18 0.79
N ALA A 28 16.01 -6.65 0.50
CA ALA A 28 15.53 -6.83 -0.87
C ALA A 28 15.05 -5.53 -1.53
N ILE A 29 14.31 -4.68 -0.80
CA ILE A 29 13.59 -3.54 -1.38
C ILE A 29 13.78 -2.21 -0.62
N GLY A 30 14.75 -2.09 0.29
CA GLY A 30 14.93 -0.87 1.07
C GLY A 30 15.15 0.40 0.22
N LEU A 31 15.88 0.29 -0.89
CA LEU A 31 16.06 1.39 -1.83
C LEU A 31 14.78 1.77 -2.56
N GLN A 32 13.96 0.80 -2.93
CA GLN A 32 12.66 1.03 -3.55
C GLN A 32 11.68 1.67 -2.58
N VAL A 33 11.74 1.35 -1.27
CA VAL A 33 10.93 2.03 -0.24
C VAL A 33 11.31 3.51 -0.14
N ALA A 34 12.58 3.86 -0.20
CA ALA A 34 13.02 5.25 -0.26
C ALA A 34 12.56 5.95 -1.56
N ASP A 35 12.56 5.23 -2.70
CA ASP A 35 12.01 5.74 -3.96
C ASP A 35 10.51 6.00 -3.88
N ALA A 36 9.76 5.12 -3.23
CA ALA A 36 8.32 5.33 -2.98
C ALA A 36 8.08 6.62 -2.20
N ALA A 37 8.83 6.86 -1.12
CA ALA A 37 8.73 8.09 -0.34
C ALA A 37 9.00 9.34 -1.19
N ARG A 38 10.05 9.32 -2.05
CA ARG A 38 10.35 10.41 -2.98
C ARG A 38 9.21 10.70 -3.96
N ARG A 39 8.64 9.65 -4.56
CA ARG A 39 7.50 9.79 -5.49
C ARG A 39 6.27 10.37 -4.81
N ILE A 40 5.96 9.95 -3.60
CA ILE A 40 4.83 10.49 -2.83
C ILE A 40 5.09 11.95 -2.42
N ALA A 41 6.30 12.28 -1.96
CA ALA A 41 6.68 13.66 -1.66
C ALA A 41 6.51 14.57 -2.89
N ALA A 42 6.98 14.12 -4.06
CA ALA A 42 6.82 14.87 -5.31
C ALA A 42 5.35 15.08 -5.69
N VAL A 43 4.44 14.13 -5.40
CA VAL A 43 3.00 14.32 -5.59
C VAL A 43 2.51 15.49 -4.74
N TYR A 44 2.88 15.57 -3.48
CA TYR A 44 2.47 16.66 -2.59
C TYR A 44 3.11 18.00 -2.97
N ASP A 45 4.38 18.02 -3.36
CA ASP A 45 5.06 19.23 -3.84
C ASP A 45 4.37 19.83 -5.09
N ASN A 46 3.70 19.00 -5.88
CA ASN A 46 2.94 19.39 -7.06
C ASN A 46 1.42 19.54 -6.82
N GLY A 47 0.98 19.54 -5.56
CA GLY A 47 -0.43 19.75 -5.19
C GLY A 47 -1.36 18.57 -5.50
N GLY A 48 -0.81 17.39 -5.72
CA GLY A 48 -1.56 16.15 -5.90
C GLY A 48 -2.01 15.50 -4.59
N LYS A 49 -2.60 14.31 -4.69
CA LYS A 49 -3.08 13.50 -3.57
C LYS A 49 -2.75 12.04 -3.74
N VAL A 50 -2.88 11.30 -2.65
CA VAL A 50 -2.70 9.84 -2.61
C VAL A 50 -4.06 9.16 -2.50
N LEU A 51 -4.34 8.21 -3.40
CA LEU A 51 -5.46 7.28 -3.30
C LEU A 51 -4.92 5.92 -2.83
N LEU A 52 -5.65 5.25 -1.94
CA LEU A 52 -5.19 3.99 -1.35
C LEU A 52 -6.29 2.94 -1.40
N CYS A 53 -5.95 1.70 -1.77
CA CYS A 53 -6.91 0.59 -1.73
C CYS A 53 -6.25 -0.75 -1.39
N GLY A 54 -7.08 -1.67 -0.91
CA GLY A 54 -6.73 -3.03 -0.53
C GLY A 54 -7.97 -3.77 -0.03
N ASN A 55 -7.86 -5.07 0.17
CA ASN A 55 -8.92 -5.93 0.68
C ASN A 55 -8.59 -6.48 2.07
N GLY A 56 -9.56 -6.65 2.95
CA GLY A 56 -9.38 -7.26 4.26
C GLY A 56 -8.31 -6.55 5.10
N GLY A 57 -7.27 -7.27 5.54
CA GLY A 57 -6.13 -6.69 6.26
C GLY A 57 -5.41 -5.60 5.45
N SER A 58 -5.32 -5.77 4.13
CA SER A 58 -4.77 -4.77 3.23
C SER A 58 -5.66 -3.53 3.07
N ALA A 59 -6.98 -3.64 3.29
CA ALA A 59 -7.84 -2.47 3.45
C ALA A 59 -7.52 -1.71 4.74
N SER A 60 -7.23 -2.43 5.82
CA SER A 60 -6.76 -1.82 7.08
C SER A 60 -5.43 -1.08 6.89
N ASP A 61 -4.49 -1.62 6.11
CA ASP A 61 -3.24 -0.95 5.77
C ASP A 61 -3.49 0.36 4.99
N ALA A 62 -4.43 0.35 4.04
CA ALA A 62 -4.82 1.56 3.29
C ALA A 62 -5.43 2.63 4.20
N LEU A 63 -6.30 2.24 5.13
CA LEU A 63 -6.89 3.14 6.14
C LEU A 63 -5.83 3.70 7.08
N HIS A 64 -4.94 2.85 7.57
CA HIS A 64 -3.82 3.23 8.44
C HIS A 64 -2.93 4.27 7.76
N PHE A 65 -2.46 3.98 6.55
CA PHE A 65 -1.59 4.90 5.83
C PHE A 65 -2.29 6.25 5.53
N SER A 66 -3.57 6.22 5.15
CA SER A 66 -4.35 7.45 4.96
C SER A 66 -4.41 8.29 6.24
N ALA A 67 -4.60 7.66 7.40
CA ALA A 67 -4.64 8.35 8.68
C ALA A 67 -3.29 9.00 9.03
N GLU A 68 -2.17 8.30 8.78
CA GLU A 68 -0.83 8.86 8.99
C GLU A 68 -0.56 10.08 8.10
N LEU A 69 -1.05 10.09 6.86
CA LEU A 69 -0.90 11.22 5.94
C LEU A 69 -1.81 12.40 6.31
N LEU A 70 -3.09 12.14 6.59
CA LEU A 70 -4.08 13.17 6.91
C LEU A 70 -3.87 13.80 8.28
N CYS A 71 -3.52 13.02 9.30
CA CYS A 71 -3.21 13.53 10.63
C CYS A 71 -1.73 13.88 10.72
N ARG A 72 -0.94 12.96 11.14
CA ARG A 72 0.53 13.00 11.20
C ARG A 72 1.06 11.61 11.58
N TYR A 73 2.30 11.32 11.23
CA TYR A 73 3.01 10.15 11.75
C TYR A 73 3.69 10.50 13.09
N GLU A 74 4.89 11.06 13.08
CA GLU A 74 5.60 11.44 14.30
C GLU A 74 5.75 12.95 14.47
N LYS A 75 5.89 13.70 13.36
CA LYS A 75 6.14 15.13 13.38
C LYS A 75 4.89 15.95 13.15
N GLU A 76 4.81 17.10 13.84
CA GLU A 76 3.76 18.08 13.56
C GLU A 76 4.03 18.74 12.20
N ARG A 77 3.05 18.65 11.30
CA ARG A 77 3.09 19.20 9.95
C ARG A 77 1.67 19.41 9.41
N GLN A 78 1.56 20.07 8.28
CA GLN A 78 0.26 20.20 7.59
C GLN A 78 -0.32 18.82 7.21
N ALA A 79 -1.66 18.75 7.19
CA ALA A 79 -2.38 17.59 6.67
C ALA A 79 -2.06 17.36 5.18
N LEU A 80 -1.82 16.10 4.81
CA LEU A 80 -1.53 15.71 3.44
C LEU A 80 -2.73 14.99 2.82
N ALA A 81 -3.12 15.38 1.61
CA ALA A 81 -4.33 14.88 0.96
C ALA A 81 -4.23 13.37 0.65
N ALA A 82 -5.02 12.56 1.32
CA ALA A 82 -5.07 11.11 1.13
C ALA A 82 -6.51 10.61 1.22
N ILE A 83 -6.86 9.62 0.39
CA ILE A 83 -8.20 9.02 0.37
C ILE A 83 -8.06 7.51 0.40
N ALA A 84 -8.48 6.90 1.51
CA ALA A 84 -8.60 5.45 1.61
C ALA A 84 -9.93 5.02 0.97
N LEU A 85 -9.87 4.45 -0.22
CA LEU A 85 -11.05 4.02 -0.99
C LEU A 85 -11.92 2.97 -0.28
N PRO A 86 -11.39 2.11 0.61
CA PRO A 86 -12.22 1.20 1.41
C PRO A 86 -13.07 1.88 2.50
N ALA A 87 -12.87 3.17 2.78
CA ALA A 87 -13.55 3.86 3.89
C ALA A 87 -15.01 4.21 3.60
N ASP A 88 -15.36 4.46 2.35
CA ASP A 88 -16.73 4.83 1.96
C ASP A 88 -17.59 3.58 1.74
N THR A 89 -18.25 3.15 2.81
CA THR A 89 -19.13 1.97 2.80
C THR A 89 -20.30 2.12 1.81
N ALA A 90 -20.84 3.33 1.67
CA ALA A 90 -21.96 3.56 0.74
C ALA A 90 -21.53 3.35 -0.71
N THR A 91 -20.40 3.92 -1.10
CA THR A 91 -19.84 3.72 -2.45
C THR A 91 -19.43 2.27 -2.70
N LEU A 92 -18.79 1.60 -1.73
CA LEU A 92 -18.42 0.17 -1.87
C LEU A 92 -19.65 -0.72 -2.09
N THR A 93 -20.70 -0.53 -1.28
CA THR A 93 -21.90 -1.34 -1.37
C THR A 93 -22.72 -1.04 -2.64
N ALA A 94 -22.81 0.23 -3.04
CA ALA A 94 -23.48 0.62 -4.28
C ALA A 94 -22.74 0.06 -5.51
N ALA A 95 -21.43 0.25 -5.60
CA ALA A 95 -20.64 -0.26 -6.72
C ALA A 95 -20.66 -1.80 -6.79
N GLY A 96 -20.58 -2.49 -5.65
CA GLY A 96 -20.65 -3.94 -5.59
C GLY A 96 -22.05 -4.50 -5.96
N ASN A 97 -23.12 -3.77 -5.66
CA ASN A 97 -24.49 -4.15 -5.99
C ASN A 97 -24.88 -3.84 -7.45
N ASP A 98 -24.52 -2.67 -7.93
CA ASP A 98 -24.99 -2.14 -9.22
C ASP A 98 -24.11 -2.58 -10.40
N TYR A 99 -22.85 -2.93 -10.15
CA TYR A 99 -21.90 -3.37 -11.16
C TYR A 99 -21.33 -4.75 -10.80
N ASP A 100 -20.15 -4.76 -10.15
CA ASP A 100 -19.44 -5.96 -9.69
C ASP A 100 -18.43 -5.55 -8.62
N PHE A 101 -18.08 -6.46 -7.71
CA PHE A 101 -17.09 -6.17 -6.67
C PHE A 101 -15.70 -5.81 -7.24
N SER A 102 -15.39 -6.23 -8.46
CA SER A 102 -14.17 -5.82 -9.16
C SER A 102 -14.12 -4.32 -9.44
N GLN A 103 -15.26 -3.63 -9.49
CA GLN A 103 -15.37 -2.22 -9.83
C GLN A 103 -15.34 -1.26 -8.64
N VAL A 104 -15.37 -1.78 -7.41
CA VAL A 104 -15.55 -0.96 -6.19
C VAL A 104 -14.47 0.12 -6.00
N PHE A 105 -13.24 -0.13 -6.41
CA PHE A 105 -12.16 0.84 -6.37
C PHE A 105 -11.99 1.59 -7.71
N ALA A 106 -12.12 0.90 -8.82
CA ALA A 106 -11.99 1.50 -10.15
C ALA A 106 -12.97 2.65 -10.39
N ARG A 107 -14.23 2.49 -9.93
CA ARG A 107 -15.25 3.56 -9.99
C ARG A 107 -14.84 4.81 -9.23
N GLN A 108 -14.30 4.64 -8.02
CA GLN A 108 -13.82 5.76 -7.20
C GLN A 108 -12.61 6.44 -7.85
N ILE A 109 -11.65 5.67 -8.37
CA ILE A 109 -10.47 6.21 -9.06
C ILE A 109 -10.88 7.03 -10.28
N SER A 110 -11.82 6.53 -11.09
CA SER A 110 -12.32 7.24 -12.27
C SER A 110 -13.00 8.57 -11.91
N GLY A 111 -13.62 8.67 -10.73
CA GLY A 111 -14.30 9.90 -10.27
C GLY A 111 -13.39 10.87 -9.52
N LEU A 112 -12.39 10.38 -8.81
CA LEU A 112 -11.55 11.15 -7.87
C LEU A 112 -10.13 11.39 -8.37
N GLY A 113 -9.60 10.47 -9.18
CA GLY A 113 -8.22 10.52 -9.67
C GLY A 113 -8.00 11.61 -10.72
N LYS A 114 -6.85 12.25 -10.65
CA LYS A 114 -6.40 13.26 -11.60
C LYS A 114 -4.95 12.98 -12.01
N PRO A 115 -4.50 13.44 -13.19
CA PRO A 115 -3.08 13.42 -13.52
C PRO A 115 -2.24 14.04 -12.39
N ASN A 116 -1.09 13.48 -12.11
CA ASN A 116 -0.18 13.78 -11.00
C ASN A 116 -0.62 13.29 -9.61
N ASP A 117 -1.76 12.62 -9.46
CA ASP A 117 -2.05 11.84 -8.26
C ASP A 117 -1.31 10.49 -8.31
N ILE A 118 -1.28 9.81 -7.19
CA ILE A 118 -0.70 8.47 -7.09
C ILE A 118 -1.70 7.51 -6.46
N LEU A 119 -1.78 6.29 -7.00
CA LEU A 119 -2.52 5.19 -6.39
C LEU A 119 -1.54 4.27 -5.65
N ILE A 120 -1.84 3.98 -4.40
CA ILE A 120 -1.14 2.95 -3.62
C ILE A 120 -2.08 1.76 -3.45
N VAL A 121 -1.65 0.59 -3.94
CA VAL A 121 -2.41 -0.65 -3.80
C VAL A 121 -1.71 -1.60 -2.84
N PHE A 122 -2.49 -2.22 -1.96
CA PHE A 122 -2.04 -3.26 -1.03
C PHE A 122 -2.65 -4.58 -1.41
N THR A 123 -1.83 -5.58 -1.69
CA THR A 123 -2.27 -6.93 -2.01
C THR A 123 -1.19 -7.95 -1.71
N THR A 124 -1.53 -9.03 -1.02
CA THR A 124 -0.54 -10.07 -0.70
C THR A 124 -0.26 -11.01 -1.86
N SER A 125 -1.17 -11.12 -2.82
CA SER A 125 -1.09 -12.09 -3.95
C SER A 125 -1.00 -11.45 -5.34
N GLY A 126 -1.37 -10.17 -5.47
CA GLY A 126 -1.48 -9.51 -6.77
C GLY A 126 -2.56 -10.06 -7.70
N GLN A 127 -3.54 -10.82 -7.16
CA GLN A 127 -4.53 -11.55 -7.98
C GLN A 127 -5.96 -11.00 -7.87
N SER A 128 -6.25 -10.14 -6.90
CA SER A 128 -7.61 -9.66 -6.63
C SER A 128 -8.16 -8.84 -7.80
N PRO A 129 -9.32 -9.21 -8.40
CA PRO A 129 -9.84 -8.52 -9.58
C PRO A 129 -10.06 -7.02 -9.36
N ASN A 130 -10.56 -6.60 -8.19
CA ASN A 130 -10.79 -5.19 -7.88
C ASN A 130 -9.48 -4.38 -7.77
N ILE A 131 -8.36 -5.01 -7.40
CA ILE A 131 -7.03 -4.38 -7.41
C ILE A 131 -6.50 -4.24 -8.84
N LEU A 132 -6.71 -5.26 -9.67
CA LEU A 132 -6.32 -5.19 -11.09
C LEU A 132 -7.11 -4.11 -11.83
N GLU A 133 -8.42 -4.01 -11.62
CA GLU A 133 -9.26 -2.97 -12.21
C GLU A 133 -8.92 -1.57 -11.65
N ALA A 134 -8.61 -1.45 -10.36
CA ALA A 134 -8.11 -0.22 -9.77
C ALA A 134 -6.83 0.26 -10.46
N THR A 135 -5.88 -0.63 -10.71
CA THR A 135 -4.62 -0.33 -11.39
C THR A 135 -4.87 0.15 -12.83
N ARG A 136 -5.73 -0.54 -13.60
CA ARG A 136 -6.11 -0.11 -14.96
C ARG A 136 -6.79 1.25 -14.96
N ALA A 137 -7.69 1.50 -14.01
CA ALA A 137 -8.36 2.81 -13.87
C ALA A 137 -7.37 3.92 -13.54
N ALA A 138 -6.37 3.66 -12.69
CA ALA A 138 -5.32 4.61 -12.36
C ALA A 138 -4.48 4.97 -13.59
N THR A 139 -4.01 3.98 -14.35
CA THR A 139 -3.27 4.21 -15.60
C THR A 139 -4.09 5.04 -16.60
N THR A 140 -5.39 4.71 -16.77
CA THR A 140 -6.30 5.45 -17.65
C THR A 140 -6.51 6.90 -17.22
N ALA A 141 -6.53 7.16 -15.91
CA ALA A 141 -6.69 8.51 -15.35
C ALA A 141 -5.38 9.30 -15.24
N GLY A 142 -4.25 8.70 -15.64
CA GLY A 142 -2.93 9.33 -15.61
C GLY A 142 -2.26 9.36 -14.24
N LEU A 143 -2.64 8.46 -13.34
CA LEU A 143 -1.95 8.25 -12.06
C LEU A 143 -0.79 7.28 -12.25
N SER A 144 0.29 7.49 -11.51
CA SER A 144 1.28 6.43 -11.27
C SER A 144 0.81 5.51 -10.14
N VAL A 145 1.35 4.30 -10.10
CA VAL A 145 0.97 3.27 -9.12
C VAL A 145 2.18 2.85 -8.28
N ILE A 146 1.99 2.77 -6.98
CA ILE A 146 2.89 2.05 -6.07
C ILE A 146 2.13 0.82 -5.57
N ALA A 147 2.66 -0.37 -5.89
CA ALA A 147 2.06 -1.64 -5.50
C ALA A 147 2.86 -2.30 -4.37
N LEU A 148 2.25 -2.44 -3.19
CA LEU A 148 2.81 -3.26 -2.11
C LEU A 148 2.26 -4.68 -2.29
N THR A 149 3.15 -5.61 -2.61
CA THR A 149 2.80 -6.99 -2.97
C THR A 149 3.55 -8.01 -2.12
N GLY A 150 3.36 -9.26 -2.42
CA GLY A 150 4.11 -10.39 -1.89
C GLY A 150 4.15 -11.52 -2.91
N ARG A 151 4.64 -12.68 -2.50
CA ARG A 151 4.74 -13.87 -3.35
C ARG A 151 5.49 -13.58 -4.65
N ASP A 152 4.88 -13.85 -5.78
CA ASP A 152 5.40 -13.57 -7.13
C ASP A 152 4.88 -12.26 -7.75
N GLY A 153 4.06 -11.50 -7.00
CA GLY A 153 3.42 -10.26 -7.47
C GLY A 153 2.15 -10.50 -8.30
N GLY A 154 1.89 -11.73 -8.73
CA GLY A 154 0.72 -12.14 -9.49
C GLY A 154 0.54 -11.39 -10.82
N PRO A 155 -0.66 -11.42 -11.40
CA PRO A 155 -1.00 -10.66 -12.61
C PRO A 155 -0.78 -9.15 -12.47
N LEU A 156 -0.86 -8.60 -11.26
CA LEU A 156 -0.62 -7.18 -11.01
C LEU A 156 0.79 -6.75 -11.47
N ALA A 157 1.81 -7.55 -11.19
CA ALA A 157 3.18 -7.24 -11.59
C ALA A 157 3.34 -7.01 -13.11
N SER A 158 2.52 -7.69 -13.91
CA SER A 158 2.53 -7.54 -15.37
C SER A 158 1.73 -6.32 -15.89
N LEU A 159 0.92 -5.69 -15.01
CA LEU A 159 0.17 -4.47 -15.35
C LEU A 159 0.96 -3.19 -15.06
N LEU A 160 1.99 -3.27 -14.23
CA LEU A 160 2.82 -2.13 -13.86
C LEU A 160 3.77 -1.79 -15.02
N ASP A 161 3.91 -0.53 -15.31
CA ASP A 161 4.85 -0.01 -16.31
C ASP A 161 6.08 0.66 -15.68
N THR A 162 6.91 1.30 -16.49
CA THR A 162 8.16 1.95 -16.02
C THR A 162 7.94 3.17 -15.14
N SER A 163 6.74 3.75 -15.14
CA SER A 163 6.36 4.87 -14.27
C SER A 163 5.87 4.40 -12.90
N ASP A 164 5.54 3.12 -12.77
CA ASP A 164 5.04 2.49 -11.56
C ASP A 164 6.18 1.93 -10.70
N LEU A 165 5.84 1.50 -9.49
CA LEU A 165 6.80 0.92 -8.55
C LEU A 165 6.18 -0.26 -7.82
N GLU A 166 6.85 -1.41 -7.84
CA GLU A 166 6.47 -2.55 -7.02
C GLU A 166 7.38 -2.69 -5.80
N LEU A 167 6.76 -2.80 -4.62
CA LEU A 167 7.40 -3.11 -3.34
C LEU A 167 7.01 -4.54 -2.94
N ARG A 168 7.75 -5.52 -3.45
CA ARG A 168 7.45 -6.94 -3.26
C ARG A 168 8.12 -7.50 -2.02
N VAL A 169 7.30 -7.88 -1.03
CA VAL A 169 7.77 -8.59 0.17
C VAL A 169 8.16 -10.01 -0.21
N PRO A 170 9.38 -10.47 0.08
CA PRO A 170 9.88 -11.79 -0.29
C PRO A 170 9.37 -12.89 0.67
N SER A 171 8.04 -13.10 0.69
CA SER A 171 7.34 -14.08 1.53
C SER A 171 6.09 -14.60 0.82
N ASP A 172 5.70 -15.84 1.11
CA ASP A 172 4.45 -16.47 0.66
C ASP A 172 3.36 -16.44 1.74
N SER A 173 3.70 -16.05 2.96
CA SER A 173 2.77 -15.96 4.09
C SER A 173 2.04 -14.63 4.09
N THR A 174 0.70 -14.66 3.93
CA THR A 174 -0.15 -13.46 3.99
C THR A 174 0.10 -12.62 5.24
N ALA A 175 0.20 -13.25 6.42
CA ALA A 175 0.44 -12.54 7.67
C ALA A 175 1.81 -11.82 7.66
N ARG A 176 2.87 -12.49 7.23
CA ARG A 176 4.23 -11.89 7.15
C ARG A 176 4.30 -10.77 6.13
N ILE A 177 3.59 -10.91 5.00
CA ILE A 177 3.51 -9.86 3.98
C ILE A 177 2.82 -8.62 4.55
N GLN A 178 1.67 -8.76 5.21
CA GLN A 178 0.94 -7.62 5.81
C GLN A 178 1.74 -6.95 6.93
N GLU A 179 2.41 -7.71 7.79
CA GLU A 179 3.30 -7.14 8.82
C GLU A 179 4.44 -6.33 8.18
N ALA A 180 5.04 -6.82 7.11
CA ALA A 180 6.06 -6.09 6.37
C ALA A 180 5.49 -4.84 5.67
N HIS A 181 4.26 -4.89 5.13
CA HIS A 181 3.57 -3.72 4.59
C HIS A 181 3.41 -2.63 5.64
N ALA A 182 3.04 -2.97 6.88
CA ALA A 182 2.95 -2.00 7.97
C ALA A 182 4.30 -1.32 8.28
N ILE A 183 5.40 -2.08 8.28
CA ILE A 183 6.75 -1.51 8.44
C ILE A 183 7.10 -0.56 7.29
N ILE A 184 6.80 -0.95 6.04
CA ILE A 184 7.03 -0.12 4.86
C ILE A 184 6.23 1.19 4.95
N ILE A 185 4.96 1.15 5.37
CA ILE A 185 4.13 2.34 5.62
C ILE A 185 4.85 3.29 6.58
N HIS A 186 5.31 2.80 7.73
CA HIS A 186 6.00 3.62 8.72
C HIS A 186 7.32 4.21 8.20
N CYS A 187 8.10 3.44 7.44
CA CYS A 187 9.31 3.95 6.80
C CYS A 187 9.01 5.12 5.84
N ILE A 188 7.99 4.96 5.00
CA ILE A 188 7.56 6.01 4.06
C ILE A 188 7.05 7.23 4.82
N CYS A 189 6.20 7.06 5.84
CA CYS A 189 5.66 8.15 6.64
C CYS A 189 6.76 8.94 7.36
N ASN A 190 7.75 8.26 7.93
CA ASN A 190 8.90 8.90 8.55
C ASN A 190 9.67 9.79 7.56
N LEU A 191 9.97 9.26 6.37
CA LEU A 191 10.68 10.02 5.33
C LEU A 191 9.85 11.21 4.83
N ILE A 192 8.54 11.05 4.67
CA ILE A 192 7.64 12.15 4.29
C ILE A 192 7.60 13.22 5.39
N ASP A 193 7.49 12.85 6.66
CA ASP A 193 7.53 13.80 7.77
C ASP A 193 8.81 14.64 7.74
N LEU A 194 9.99 14.00 7.55
CA LEU A 194 11.29 14.70 7.46
C LEU A 194 11.35 15.63 6.25
N HIS A 195 10.78 15.24 5.11
CA HIS A 195 10.70 16.09 3.92
C HIS A 195 9.81 17.32 4.15
N MET A 196 8.61 17.09 4.67
CA MET A 196 7.61 18.15 4.88
C MET A 196 8.01 19.14 5.98
N THR A 197 8.87 18.76 6.91
CA THR A 197 9.43 19.66 7.95
C THR A 197 10.75 20.33 7.51
N GLY A 198 11.28 19.99 6.33
CA GLY A 198 12.51 20.55 5.79
C GLY A 198 13.80 19.99 6.42
N GLU A 199 13.68 18.90 7.20
CA GLU A 199 14.84 18.25 7.84
C GLU A 199 15.63 17.37 6.85
N THR A 200 14.97 16.86 5.82
CA THR A 200 15.57 16.11 4.73
C THR A 200 14.85 16.45 3.43
N ARG A 201 15.58 16.60 2.34
CA ARG A 201 14.99 16.72 0.99
C ARG A 201 15.07 15.36 0.32
N LEU A 202 13.92 14.81 -0.06
CA LEU A 202 13.79 13.54 -0.76
C LEU A 202 14.07 13.66 -2.26
#